data_6f29ad85bf7614920ca14e2d9bc82911
#
_entry.id   6f29ad85bf7614920ca14e2d9bc82911
#
_cell.length_a   1.000
_cell.length_b   1.000
_cell.length_c   1.000
_cell.angle_alpha   90.00
_cell.angle_beta   90.00
_cell.angle_gamma   90.00
#
_symmetry.space_group_name_H-M   'P 1'
#
loop_
_entity.id
_entity.type
_entity.pdbx_description
1 polymer ?
#
loop_
_entity_poly.entity_id
_entity_poly.type
_entity_poly.pdbx_seq_one_letter_code
_entity_poly.pdbx_strand_id
1 'polypeptide(L)'
;MRLDAASVATTAIDFARQFVDAPLDKQKGGADHTTTTEAGQDTPFATGPGDGNAVHPNDVRQNGYGSCAVLSSLVSIAQQDPGAIRDMIQDNGDGTYTVTFQEPIEIFGMQLGTREVEVTVSGPFEGGAAHPSGDVSAGGQQEVWPAIIEAAYAQQYHAHDPQYSTGVNPADVMERVLGVSAQSEDVGSVDFGTIERQLENGDAVVAWTSSTTDANGNSVFATPEQQAIADSYGVVPGHAYGVREVVRAGETYVDPNTGQEVTAAEDMIVLENPWGSNDAAMTFADYQAVYYQLNSAPTSP
;
A
#
# COMPACT_ATOMS: atom_id res chain seq x y z
N MET A 1 16.57 -16.57 27.31
CA MET A 1 17.56 -16.45 26.23
C MET A 1 17.19 -15.11 25.54
N ARG A 2 17.94 -14.05 25.75
CA ARG A 2 17.66 -12.77 25.10
C ARG A 2 18.25 -12.84 23.70
N LEU A 3 17.39 -12.80 22.67
CA LEU A 3 17.82 -12.52 21.31
C LEU A 3 18.26 -11.04 21.28
N ASP A 4 19.42 -10.74 20.73
CA ASP A 4 19.87 -9.36 20.61
C ASP A 4 19.14 -8.66 19.44
N ALA A 5 19.05 -7.33 19.53
CA ALA A 5 18.34 -6.53 18.54
C ALA A 5 18.92 -6.67 17.11
N ALA A 6 20.21 -7.01 16.99
CA ALA A 6 20.85 -7.23 15.70
C ALA A 6 20.39 -8.54 15.04
N SER A 7 20.15 -9.58 15.85
CA SER A 7 19.61 -10.87 15.38
C SER A 7 18.17 -10.72 14.87
N VAL A 8 17.36 -9.90 15.54
CA VAL A 8 15.96 -9.63 15.10
C VAL A 8 15.93 -8.81 13.81
N ALA A 9 16.79 -7.78 13.70
CA ALA A 9 16.88 -6.97 12.49
C ALA A 9 17.39 -7.78 11.29
N THR A 10 18.38 -8.66 11.48
CA THR A 10 18.87 -9.53 10.40
C THR A 10 17.79 -10.52 9.97
N THR A 11 17.01 -11.05 10.89
CA THR A 11 15.90 -11.97 10.59
C THR A 11 14.78 -11.25 9.82
N ALA A 12 14.47 -10.00 10.17
CA ALA A 12 13.46 -9.21 9.45
C ALA A 12 13.93 -8.84 8.03
N ILE A 13 15.20 -8.50 7.84
CA ILE A 13 15.78 -8.19 6.52
C ILE A 13 15.87 -9.45 5.64
N ASP A 14 16.29 -10.59 6.20
CA ASP A 14 16.31 -11.86 5.48
C ASP A 14 14.89 -12.36 5.17
N PHE A 15 13.94 -12.06 6.03
CA PHE A 15 12.53 -12.34 5.84
C PHE A 15 11.97 -11.50 4.66
N ALA A 16 12.19 -10.19 4.64
CA ALA A 16 11.80 -9.32 3.53
C ALA A 16 12.43 -9.77 2.19
N ARG A 17 13.70 -10.18 2.18
CA ARG A 17 14.38 -10.70 0.98
C ARG A 17 13.76 -11.96 0.41
N GLN A 18 13.21 -12.83 1.25
CA GLN A 18 12.58 -14.10 0.81
C GLN A 18 11.27 -13.89 0.05
N PHE A 19 10.57 -12.76 0.25
CA PHE A 19 9.25 -12.51 -0.35
C PHE A 19 9.31 -12.01 -1.78
N VAL A 20 10.40 -11.41 -2.16
CA VAL A 20 10.53 -10.78 -3.47
C VAL A 20 11.06 -11.74 -4.52
N ASP A 21 11.73 -12.81 -4.11
CA ASP A 21 12.23 -13.85 -5.04
C ASP A 21 11.19 -14.92 -5.40
N ALA A 22 9.97 -14.86 -4.88
CA ALA A 22 8.89 -15.75 -5.32
C ALA A 22 8.47 -15.37 -6.76
N PRO A 23 8.44 -16.32 -7.71
CA PRO A 23 8.00 -16.01 -9.06
C PRO A 23 6.57 -15.45 -9.01
N LEU A 24 6.41 -14.20 -9.41
CA LEU A 24 5.13 -13.45 -9.49
C LEU A 24 4.03 -14.19 -10.26
N ASP A 25 4.40 -15.21 -11.05
CA ASP A 25 3.51 -16.06 -11.84
C ASP A 25 2.50 -16.89 -11.02
N LYS A 26 2.67 -16.98 -9.69
CA LYS A 26 1.78 -17.77 -8.82
C LYS A 26 0.89 -16.91 -7.90
N GLN A 27 1.08 -15.59 -7.87
CA GLN A 27 0.20 -14.67 -7.14
C GLN A 27 -0.94 -14.11 -8.02
N LYS A 28 -1.10 -14.64 -9.24
CA LYS A 28 -2.14 -14.18 -10.18
C LYS A 28 -3.56 -14.48 -9.69
N GLY A 29 -4.15 -13.49 -9.04
CA GLY A 29 -5.61 -13.31 -9.05
C GLY A 29 -6.05 -12.22 -10.04
N GLY A 30 -5.15 -11.41 -10.57
CA GLY A 30 -5.45 -10.31 -11.50
C GLY A 30 -5.34 -10.72 -12.97
N ALA A 31 -6.31 -10.31 -13.79
CA ALA A 31 -6.28 -10.49 -15.23
C ALA A 31 -5.05 -9.77 -15.83
N ASP A 32 -4.36 -10.48 -16.72
CA ASP A 32 -3.20 -9.99 -17.47
C ASP A 32 -3.67 -8.90 -18.47
N HIS A 33 -3.60 -7.64 -18.05
CA HIS A 33 -3.83 -6.49 -18.91
C HIS A 33 -2.54 -5.68 -19.00
N THR A 34 -1.66 -6.06 -19.92
CA THR A 34 -0.60 -5.17 -20.40
C THR A 34 -1.25 -4.10 -21.28
N THR A 35 -1.69 -3.00 -20.69
CA THR A 35 -2.01 -1.79 -21.44
C THR A 35 -0.77 -0.93 -21.48
N THR A 36 -0.14 -0.85 -22.65
CA THR A 36 0.91 0.12 -22.96
C THR A 36 0.23 1.46 -23.25
N THR A 37 0.49 2.49 -22.44
CA THR A 37 0.11 3.85 -22.78
C THR A 37 1.21 4.48 -23.64
N GLU A 38 0.83 5.12 -24.74
CA GLU A 38 1.78 5.88 -25.55
C GLU A 38 2.05 7.25 -24.91
N ALA A 39 3.30 7.74 -25.00
CA ALA A 39 3.68 9.04 -24.46
C ALA A 39 2.73 10.15 -24.98
N GLY A 40 2.15 10.93 -24.07
CA GLY A 40 1.16 11.98 -24.36
C GLY A 40 -0.31 11.54 -24.31
N GLN A 41 -0.58 10.27 -23.98
CA GLN A 41 -1.92 9.77 -23.71
C GLN A 41 -2.23 9.67 -22.21
N ASP A 42 -1.30 10.07 -21.35
CA ASP A 42 -1.42 10.00 -19.90
C ASP A 42 -1.70 11.37 -19.31
N THR A 43 -2.44 11.36 -18.20
CA THR A 43 -2.61 12.52 -17.31
C THR A 43 -2.35 12.06 -15.87
N PRO A 44 -1.74 12.88 -15.00
CA PRO A 44 -1.59 12.48 -13.61
C PRO A 44 -2.96 12.24 -12.97
N PHE A 45 -3.96 13.06 -13.29
CA PHE A 45 -5.24 13.05 -12.59
C PHE A 45 -6.43 13.08 -13.56
N ALA A 46 -7.42 12.22 -13.31
CA ALA A 46 -8.74 12.23 -13.93
C ALA A 46 -9.79 11.87 -12.88
N THR A 47 -11.03 12.29 -13.11
CA THR A 47 -12.14 11.91 -12.24
C THR A 47 -12.96 10.83 -12.93
N GLY A 48 -13.02 9.67 -12.35
CA GLY A 48 -13.76 8.53 -12.85
C GLY A 48 -15.25 8.56 -12.51
N PRO A 49 -16.02 7.64 -13.08
CA PRO A 49 -17.43 7.50 -12.75
C PRO A 49 -17.61 7.04 -11.30
N GLY A 50 -18.13 7.93 -10.48
CA GLY A 50 -18.39 7.64 -9.04
C GLY A 50 -17.37 8.23 -8.09
N ASP A 51 -16.29 8.81 -8.60
CA ASP A 51 -15.27 9.43 -7.77
C ASP A 51 -15.64 10.88 -7.45
N GLY A 52 -15.51 11.23 -6.18
CA GLY A 52 -15.66 12.61 -5.72
C GLY A 52 -14.42 13.48 -5.95
N ASN A 53 -13.26 12.85 -6.20
CA ASN A 53 -11.95 13.44 -6.38
C ASN A 53 -11.20 12.76 -7.52
N ALA A 54 -10.25 13.48 -8.11
CA ALA A 54 -9.31 12.94 -9.09
C ALA A 54 -8.11 12.21 -8.46
N VAL A 55 -8.15 11.94 -7.18
CA VAL A 55 -7.27 11.03 -6.44
C VAL A 55 -8.18 10.22 -5.52
N HIS A 56 -8.30 8.94 -5.79
CA HIS A 56 -9.16 8.02 -5.06
C HIS A 56 -8.41 6.71 -4.78
N PRO A 57 -8.66 6.01 -3.65
CA PRO A 57 -8.05 4.71 -3.38
C PRO A 57 -8.21 3.70 -4.52
N ASN A 58 -9.38 3.67 -5.18
CA ASN A 58 -9.67 2.76 -6.30
C ASN A 58 -8.83 3.00 -7.56
N ASP A 59 -8.08 4.12 -7.64
CA ASP A 59 -7.17 4.40 -8.76
C ASP A 59 -5.93 3.52 -8.70
N VAL A 60 -5.62 3.00 -7.51
CA VAL A 60 -4.43 2.17 -7.30
C VAL A 60 -4.69 0.75 -7.79
N ARG A 61 -3.87 0.30 -8.75
CA ARG A 61 -3.92 -1.04 -9.32
C ARG A 61 -2.52 -1.58 -9.52
N GLN A 62 -2.04 -2.32 -8.54
CA GLN A 62 -0.71 -2.93 -8.58
C GLN A 62 -0.59 -3.92 -9.73
N ASN A 63 0.53 -3.81 -10.46
CA ASN A 63 0.93 -4.75 -11.50
C ASN A 63 2.01 -5.73 -10.96
N GLY A 64 2.92 -6.15 -11.81
CA GLY A 64 3.88 -7.24 -11.59
C GLY A 64 5.05 -6.98 -10.65
N TYR A 65 5.18 -5.78 -10.04
CA TYR A 65 6.25 -5.49 -9.09
C TYR A 65 5.84 -5.78 -7.64
N GLY A 66 6.82 -6.06 -6.78
CA GLY A 66 6.62 -6.26 -5.33
C GLY A 66 6.40 -4.94 -4.56
N SER A 67 5.64 -4.02 -5.13
CA SER A 67 5.42 -2.65 -4.62
C SER A 67 4.19 -2.51 -3.70
N CYS A 68 3.66 -3.63 -3.18
CA CYS A 68 2.47 -3.61 -2.35
C CYS A 68 2.57 -2.62 -1.16
N ALA A 69 3.73 -2.50 -0.53
CA ALA A 69 3.94 -1.56 0.56
C ALA A 69 3.83 -0.10 0.10
N VAL A 70 4.36 0.23 -1.09
CA VAL A 70 4.22 1.57 -1.68
C VAL A 70 2.76 1.84 -2.01
N LEU A 71 2.14 0.94 -2.76
CA LEU A 71 0.80 1.15 -3.29
C LEU A 71 -0.28 1.09 -2.21
N SER A 72 -0.17 0.23 -1.19
CA SER A 72 -1.10 0.24 -0.05
C SER A 72 -0.97 1.50 0.81
N SER A 73 0.25 2.08 0.90
CA SER A 73 0.42 3.38 1.55
C SER A 73 -0.28 4.49 0.75
N LEU A 74 -0.16 4.46 -0.59
CA LEU A 74 -0.86 5.42 -1.45
C LEU A 74 -2.39 5.25 -1.38
N VAL A 75 -2.92 4.02 -1.33
CA VAL A 75 -4.35 3.73 -1.07
C VAL A 75 -4.79 4.42 0.21
N SER A 76 -4.08 4.19 1.31
CA SER A 76 -4.46 4.72 2.61
C SER A 76 -4.33 6.25 2.69
N ILE A 77 -3.28 6.84 2.10
CA ILE A 77 -3.13 8.29 2.03
C ILE A 77 -4.22 8.92 1.14
N ALA A 78 -4.51 8.34 -0.04
CA ALA A 78 -5.56 8.82 -0.93
C ALA A 78 -6.95 8.82 -0.27
N GLN A 79 -7.20 7.87 0.63
CA GLN A 79 -8.43 7.79 1.40
C GLN A 79 -8.54 8.92 2.42
N GLN A 80 -7.45 9.25 3.13
CA GLN A 80 -7.47 10.21 4.24
C GLN A 80 -7.17 11.64 3.80
N ASP A 81 -6.20 11.81 2.90
CA ASP A 81 -5.79 13.10 2.35
C ASP A 81 -5.39 12.98 0.86
N PRO A 82 -6.37 13.00 -0.05
CA PRO A 82 -6.09 13.01 -1.48
C PRO A 82 -5.30 14.27 -1.93
N GLY A 83 -5.32 15.33 -1.12
CA GLY A 83 -4.56 16.55 -1.37
C GLY A 83 -3.05 16.30 -1.31
N ALA A 84 -2.58 15.54 -0.32
CA ALA A 84 -1.17 15.21 -0.18
C ALA A 84 -0.60 14.51 -1.45
N ILE A 85 -1.35 13.59 -2.03
CA ILE A 85 -0.98 12.93 -3.31
C ILE A 85 -0.95 13.93 -4.46
N ARG A 86 -1.97 14.80 -4.55
CA ARG A 86 -2.08 15.78 -5.64
C ARG A 86 -0.95 16.80 -5.61
N ASP A 87 -0.62 17.28 -4.42
CA ASP A 87 0.35 18.36 -4.23
C ASP A 87 1.80 17.89 -4.49
N MET A 88 2.07 16.57 -4.42
CA MET A 88 3.40 16.05 -4.68
C MET A 88 3.73 15.84 -6.15
N ILE A 89 2.76 15.89 -7.07
CA ILE A 89 2.97 15.64 -8.51
C ILE A 89 2.83 16.93 -9.32
N GLN A 90 3.89 17.28 -10.05
CA GLN A 90 3.88 18.34 -11.05
C GLN A 90 3.97 17.75 -12.46
N ASP A 91 2.98 18.04 -13.31
CA ASP A 91 3.07 17.79 -14.75
C ASP A 91 3.91 18.88 -15.40
N ASN A 92 5.01 18.51 -16.06
CA ASN A 92 5.93 19.43 -16.72
C ASN A 92 5.46 19.84 -18.12
N GLY A 93 4.40 19.21 -18.65
CA GLY A 93 3.81 19.52 -19.94
C GLY A 93 4.59 19.00 -21.15
N ASP A 94 5.67 18.26 -20.94
CA ASP A 94 6.51 17.66 -21.98
C ASP A 94 6.51 16.12 -21.97
N GLY A 95 5.57 15.52 -21.21
CA GLY A 95 5.48 14.07 -20.98
C GLY A 95 6.35 13.58 -19.82
N THR A 96 6.92 14.50 -19.04
CA THR A 96 7.60 14.19 -17.79
C THR A 96 6.80 14.70 -16.59
N TYR A 97 7.00 14.09 -15.44
CA TYR A 97 6.37 14.43 -14.18
C TYR A 97 7.43 14.57 -13.10
N THR A 98 7.33 15.61 -12.29
CA THR A 98 8.19 15.78 -11.11
C THR A 98 7.41 15.41 -9.85
N VAL A 99 7.95 14.46 -9.07
CA VAL A 99 7.39 14.03 -7.80
C VAL A 99 8.27 14.56 -6.68
N THR A 100 7.66 15.25 -5.72
CA THR A 100 8.33 15.80 -4.55
C THR A 100 8.10 14.92 -3.34
N PHE A 101 9.16 14.28 -2.85
CA PHE A 101 9.17 13.52 -1.60
C PHE A 101 9.70 14.37 -0.44
N GLN A 102 9.34 13.98 0.77
CA GLN A 102 9.80 14.59 2.02
C GLN A 102 10.77 13.62 2.71
N GLU A 103 12.07 13.91 2.69
CA GLU A 103 13.04 13.08 3.41
C GLU A 103 13.23 13.57 4.85
N PRO A 104 13.10 12.70 5.86
CA PRO A 104 13.36 13.08 7.23
C PRO A 104 14.81 13.51 7.43
N ILE A 105 15.02 14.60 8.17
CA ILE A 105 16.33 15.06 8.62
C ILE A 105 16.51 14.57 10.05
N GLU A 106 17.37 13.57 10.20
CA GLU A 106 17.68 12.99 11.52
C GLU A 106 19.05 13.44 12.01
N ILE A 107 19.10 13.88 13.26
CA ILE A 107 20.36 14.17 13.97
C ILE A 107 20.31 13.47 15.32
N PHE A 108 21.27 12.59 15.57
CA PHE A 108 21.35 11.76 16.79
C PHE A 108 20.08 10.95 17.09
N GLY A 109 19.38 10.44 16.04
CA GLY A 109 18.15 9.66 16.19
C GLY A 109 16.92 10.49 16.51
N MET A 110 16.99 11.80 16.38
CA MET A 110 15.84 12.72 16.50
C MET A 110 15.53 13.32 15.13
N GLN A 111 14.28 13.21 14.71
CA GLN A 111 13.80 13.89 13.51
C GLN A 111 13.65 15.38 13.79
N LEU A 112 14.37 16.23 13.06
CA LEU A 112 14.37 17.67 13.22
C LEU A 112 13.54 18.41 12.17
N GLY A 113 12.97 17.68 11.22
CA GLY A 113 12.20 18.22 10.10
C GLY A 113 12.37 17.33 8.87
N THR A 114 11.99 17.85 7.72
CA THR A 114 12.13 17.19 6.42
C THR A 114 12.85 18.09 5.43
N ARG A 115 13.36 17.48 4.36
CA ARG A 115 13.84 18.18 3.16
C ARG A 115 13.08 17.63 1.95
N GLU A 116 12.79 18.48 1.01
CA GLU A 116 12.22 18.10 -0.27
C GLU A 116 13.26 17.41 -1.17
N VAL A 117 12.81 16.34 -1.83
CA VAL A 117 13.57 15.63 -2.85
C VAL A 117 12.70 15.49 -4.08
N GLU A 118 13.08 16.19 -5.12
CA GLU A 118 12.39 16.16 -6.41
C GLU A 118 12.96 15.06 -7.31
N VAL A 119 12.05 14.25 -7.86
CA VAL A 119 12.39 13.16 -8.77
C VAL A 119 11.57 13.30 -10.04
N THR A 120 12.24 13.45 -11.18
CA THR A 120 11.56 13.54 -12.47
C THR A 120 11.53 12.17 -13.14
N VAL A 121 10.33 11.75 -13.55
CA VAL A 121 10.06 10.51 -14.28
C VAL A 121 9.34 10.81 -15.59
N SER A 122 9.41 9.89 -16.54
CA SER A 122 8.71 9.99 -17.82
C SER A 122 7.98 8.70 -18.14
N GLY A 123 6.81 8.80 -18.78
CA GLY A 123 6.13 7.66 -19.38
C GLY A 123 6.88 7.13 -20.63
N PRO A 124 6.39 6.06 -21.22
CA PRO A 124 5.25 5.28 -20.76
C PRO A 124 5.56 4.47 -19.49
N PHE A 125 4.59 4.35 -18.60
CA PHE A 125 4.73 3.57 -17.36
C PHE A 125 4.38 2.11 -17.65
N GLU A 126 5.38 1.35 -18.11
CA GLU A 126 5.23 -0.03 -18.59
C GLU A 126 5.94 -1.04 -17.67
N GLY A 127 5.52 -2.29 -17.79
CA GLY A 127 6.37 -3.42 -17.44
C GLY A 127 6.59 -3.65 -15.95
N GLY A 128 5.61 -3.34 -15.12
CA GLY A 128 5.69 -3.64 -13.71
C GLY A 128 5.26 -2.52 -12.79
N ALA A 129 5.20 -1.30 -13.29
CA ALA A 129 4.57 -0.18 -12.59
C ALA A 129 3.07 -0.41 -12.37
N ALA A 130 2.47 0.37 -11.50
CA ALA A 130 1.03 0.35 -11.32
C ALA A 130 0.30 0.53 -12.65
N HIS A 131 -0.80 -0.19 -12.82
CA HIS A 131 -1.66 0.00 -13.99
C HIS A 131 -2.33 1.38 -13.94
N PRO A 132 -2.69 1.97 -15.10
CA PRO A 132 -3.62 3.08 -15.12
C PRO A 132 -4.90 2.73 -14.35
N SER A 133 -5.48 3.70 -13.66
CA SER A 133 -6.71 3.51 -12.85
C SER A 133 -7.90 2.98 -13.66
N GLY A 134 -7.92 3.25 -14.94
CA GLY A 134 -9.03 3.02 -15.83
C GLY A 134 -9.85 4.29 -16.07
N ASP A 135 -9.57 5.35 -15.32
CA ASP A 135 -10.22 6.64 -15.48
C ASP A 135 -9.59 7.44 -16.60
N VAL A 136 -10.43 8.20 -17.27
CA VAL A 136 -10.06 8.89 -18.50
C VAL A 136 -10.49 10.34 -18.40
N SER A 137 -9.56 11.26 -18.63
CA SER A 137 -9.86 12.69 -18.71
C SER A 137 -10.84 13.02 -19.84
N ALA A 138 -11.42 14.21 -19.79
CA ALA A 138 -12.27 14.72 -20.89
C ALA A 138 -11.53 14.78 -22.25
N GLY A 139 -10.20 14.79 -22.23
CA GLY A 139 -9.34 14.74 -23.43
C GLY A 139 -9.01 13.32 -23.91
N GLY A 140 -9.47 12.28 -23.21
CA GLY A 140 -9.20 10.89 -23.55
C GLY A 140 -7.84 10.37 -23.03
N GLN A 141 -7.20 11.10 -22.10
CA GLN A 141 -5.93 10.70 -21.50
C GLN A 141 -6.21 9.79 -20.29
N GLN A 142 -5.38 8.78 -20.12
CA GLN A 142 -5.50 7.83 -19.00
C GLN A 142 -4.87 8.39 -17.74
N GLU A 143 -5.50 8.16 -16.60
CA GLU A 143 -4.96 8.53 -15.30
C GLU A 143 -3.86 7.59 -14.86
N VAL A 144 -2.74 8.16 -14.38
CA VAL A 144 -1.53 7.37 -14.04
C VAL A 144 -0.80 7.84 -12.78
N TRP A 145 -1.42 8.61 -11.88
CA TRP A 145 -0.74 9.12 -10.68
C TRP A 145 -0.11 8.01 -9.82
N PRO A 146 -0.72 6.81 -9.62
CA PRO A 146 -0.08 5.76 -8.84
C PRO A 146 1.22 5.27 -9.49
N ALA A 147 1.23 5.12 -10.82
CA ALA A 147 2.40 4.70 -11.57
C ALA A 147 3.52 5.76 -11.60
N ILE A 148 3.14 7.05 -11.63
CA ILE A 148 4.11 8.16 -11.52
C ILE A 148 4.84 8.09 -10.18
N ILE A 149 4.11 7.98 -9.06
CA ILE A 149 4.72 7.93 -7.72
C ILE A 149 5.54 6.65 -7.54
N GLU A 150 5.00 5.49 -7.98
CA GLU A 150 5.73 4.23 -7.91
C GLU A 150 7.06 4.29 -8.65
N ALA A 151 7.06 4.80 -9.90
CA ALA A 151 8.27 4.95 -10.70
C ALA A 151 9.28 5.91 -10.06
N ALA A 152 8.81 7.05 -9.53
CA ALA A 152 9.67 8.01 -8.85
C ALA A 152 10.25 7.42 -7.56
N TYR A 153 9.44 6.68 -6.79
CA TYR A 153 9.90 6.00 -5.59
C TYR A 153 10.95 4.94 -5.90
N ALA A 154 10.72 4.13 -6.94
CA ALA A 154 11.68 3.14 -7.42
C ALA A 154 13.01 3.81 -7.84
N GLN A 155 12.95 4.87 -8.62
CA GLN A 155 14.13 5.59 -9.09
C GLN A 155 14.94 6.18 -7.94
N GLN A 156 14.30 6.77 -6.94
CA GLN A 156 14.98 7.45 -5.84
C GLN A 156 15.50 6.50 -4.78
N TYR A 157 14.70 5.52 -4.38
CA TYR A 157 14.97 4.70 -3.20
C TYR A 157 15.38 3.26 -3.54
N HIS A 158 15.07 2.80 -4.75
CA HIS A 158 15.34 1.43 -5.23
C HIS A 158 16.03 1.42 -6.59
N ALA A 159 16.92 2.38 -6.86
CA ALA A 159 17.61 2.52 -8.16
C ALA A 159 18.36 1.25 -8.62
N HIS A 160 18.76 0.38 -7.70
CA HIS A 160 19.41 -0.90 -7.97
C HIS A 160 18.46 -2.10 -7.95
N ASP A 161 17.23 -1.89 -7.54
CA ASP A 161 16.19 -2.90 -7.46
C ASP A 161 14.81 -2.29 -7.75
N PRO A 162 14.53 -1.99 -9.02
CA PRO A 162 13.25 -1.39 -9.41
C PRO A 162 12.04 -2.30 -9.18
N GLN A 163 12.25 -3.58 -8.89
CA GLN A 163 11.20 -4.53 -8.54
C GLN A 163 10.93 -4.61 -7.03
N TYR A 164 11.60 -3.78 -6.23
CA TYR A 164 11.47 -3.74 -4.77
C TYR A 164 11.82 -5.06 -4.06
N SER A 165 12.76 -5.84 -4.61
CA SER A 165 13.16 -7.13 -4.04
C SER A 165 13.88 -7.00 -2.69
N THR A 166 14.31 -5.81 -2.31
CA THR A 166 14.97 -5.54 -1.02
C THR A 166 14.02 -5.21 0.13
N GLY A 167 12.70 -5.22 -0.13
CA GLY A 167 11.67 -4.90 0.84
C GLY A 167 11.50 -3.39 1.08
N VAL A 168 10.27 -2.99 1.28
CA VAL A 168 9.87 -1.61 1.59
C VAL A 168 8.95 -1.65 2.79
N ASN A 169 9.18 -0.80 3.79
CA ASN A 169 8.28 -0.65 4.92
C ASN A 169 7.22 0.42 4.59
N PRO A 170 5.92 0.15 4.75
CA PRO A 170 4.87 1.16 4.57
C PRO A 170 5.09 2.43 5.40
N ALA A 171 5.63 2.32 6.61
CA ALA A 171 5.97 3.49 7.43
C ALA A 171 6.96 4.42 6.72
N ASP A 172 8.05 3.86 6.15
CA ASP A 172 9.04 4.64 5.39
C ASP A 172 8.41 5.33 4.17
N VAL A 173 7.46 4.68 3.52
CA VAL A 173 6.73 5.28 2.38
C VAL A 173 5.90 6.46 2.84
N MET A 174 5.10 6.27 3.89
CA MET A 174 4.24 7.31 4.44
C MET A 174 5.06 8.52 4.94
N GLU A 175 6.20 8.29 5.59
CA GLU A 175 7.12 9.36 5.99
C GLU A 175 7.61 10.19 4.80
N ARG A 176 7.98 9.53 3.71
CA ARG A 176 8.48 10.21 2.50
C ARG A 176 7.40 10.92 1.71
N VAL A 177 6.17 10.43 1.75
CA VAL A 177 5.04 11.08 1.08
C VAL A 177 4.51 12.25 1.90
N LEU A 178 4.33 12.04 3.21
CA LEU A 178 3.63 12.99 4.09
C LEU A 178 4.58 13.96 4.83
N GLY A 179 5.86 13.63 4.95
CA GLY A 179 6.82 14.45 5.69
C GLY A 179 6.67 14.40 7.22
N VAL A 180 6.00 13.39 7.73
CA VAL A 180 5.71 13.20 9.16
C VAL A 180 6.34 11.90 9.66
N SER A 181 6.49 11.74 10.97
CA SER A 181 6.94 10.47 11.53
C SER A 181 5.83 9.44 11.46
N ALA A 182 6.11 8.27 10.90
CA ALA A 182 5.23 7.13 10.91
C ALA A 182 5.58 6.14 12.04
N GLN A 183 4.63 5.29 12.37
CA GLN A 183 4.79 4.27 13.40
C GLN A 183 4.61 2.87 12.80
N SER A 184 5.37 1.91 13.33
CA SER A 184 5.22 0.49 13.03
C SER A 184 5.01 -0.25 14.33
N GLU A 185 3.92 -0.97 14.45
CA GLU A 185 3.50 -1.68 15.65
C GLU A 185 3.26 -3.17 15.34
N ASP A 186 3.53 -4.03 16.31
CA ASP A 186 3.13 -5.43 16.23
C ASP A 186 1.61 -5.52 16.42
N VAL A 187 0.92 -6.20 15.49
CA VAL A 187 -0.55 -6.34 15.52
C VAL A 187 -1.05 -6.97 16.82
N GLY A 188 -0.25 -7.88 17.43
CA GLY A 188 -0.59 -8.48 18.72
C GLY A 188 -0.60 -7.48 19.88
N SER A 189 -0.02 -6.31 19.72
CA SER A 189 0.00 -5.23 20.73
C SER A 189 -1.04 -4.14 20.48
N VAL A 190 -1.72 -4.17 19.32
CA VAL A 190 -2.70 -3.16 18.91
C VAL A 190 -4.11 -3.65 19.21
N ASP A 191 -4.91 -2.85 19.90
CA ASP A 191 -6.32 -3.13 20.11
C ASP A 191 -7.21 -2.44 19.03
N PHE A 192 -8.43 -2.91 18.92
CA PHE A 192 -9.43 -2.38 17.98
C PHE A 192 -9.61 -0.86 18.10
N GLY A 193 -9.75 -0.37 19.35
CA GLY A 193 -9.96 1.06 19.60
C GLY A 193 -8.75 1.93 19.25
N THR A 194 -7.56 1.36 19.14
CA THR A 194 -6.38 2.06 18.65
C THR A 194 -6.47 2.33 17.16
N ILE A 195 -6.80 1.32 16.36
CA ILE A 195 -7.00 1.49 14.90
C ILE A 195 -8.17 2.45 14.62
N GLU A 196 -9.29 2.29 15.36
CA GLU A 196 -10.44 3.18 15.25
C GLU A 196 -10.04 4.66 15.45
N ARG A 197 -9.30 4.95 16.52
CA ARG A 197 -8.81 6.34 16.79
C ARG A 197 -7.85 6.84 15.72
N GLN A 198 -6.97 6.00 15.19
CA GLN A 198 -6.06 6.40 14.11
C GLN A 198 -6.87 6.82 12.88
N LEU A 199 -7.82 6.00 12.45
CA LEU A 199 -8.68 6.31 11.31
C LEU A 199 -9.56 7.55 11.55
N GLU A 200 -10.14 7.70 12.76
CA GLU A 200 -10.92 8.88 13.14
C GLU A 200 -10.10 10.17 13.17
N ASN A 201 -8.81 10.08 13.48
CA ASN A 201 -7.88 11.20 13.42
C ASN A 201 -7.46 11.57 11.99
N GLY A 202 -7.81 10.74 11.02
CA GLY A 202 -7.37 10.90 9.63
C GLY A 202 -5.99 10.32 9.35
N ASP A 203 -5.48 9.42 10.21
CA ASP A 203 -4.19 8.78 9.96
C ASP A 203 -4.31 7.80 8.78
N ALA A 204 -3.29 7.76 7.92
CA ALA A 204 -3.12 6.70 6.95
C ALA A 204 -2.67 5.43 7.69
N VAL A 205 -3.35 4.30 7.45
CA VAL A 205 -3.10 3.04 8.15
C VAL A 205 -2.94 1.89 7.18
N VAL A 206 -1.84 1.14 7.31
CA VAL A 206 -1.50 0.00 6.46
C VAL A 206 -1.19 -1.23 7.31
N ALA A 207 -1.81 -2.35 6.98
CA ALA A 207 -1.59 -3.63 7.64
C ALA A 207 -0.78 -4.57 6.74
N TRP A 208 0.15 -5.35 7.32
CA TRP A 208 0.97 -6.31 6.61
C TRP A 208 0.74 -7.72 7.12
N THR A 209 0.46 -8.66 6.19
CA THR A 209 0.24 -10.07 6.53
C THR A 209 1.53 -10.77 6.89
N SER A 210 1.43 -11.70 7.85
CA SER A 210 2.52 -12.61 8.19
C SER A 210 2.81 -13.57 7.03
N SER A 211 4.04 -14.07 6.97
CA SER A 211 4.37 -15.16 6.06
C SER A 211 5.68 -15.85 6.43
N THR A 212 5.88 -17.00 5.82
CA THR A 212 7.12 -17.77 5.85
C THR A 212 7.36 -18.35 4.45
N THR A 213 8.50 -18.98 4.23
CA THR A 213 8.82 -19.59 2.92
C THR A 213 8.70 -21.10 3.01
N ASP A 214 7.97 -21.71 2.08
CA ASP A 214 7.89 -23.17 1.95
C ASP A 214 9.15 -23.78 1.31
N ALA A 215 9.21 -25.10 1.22
CA ALA A 215 10.34 -25.83 0.63
C ALA A 215 10.57 -25.54 -0.87
N ASN A 216 9.59 -24.93 -1.54
CA ASN A 216 9.66 -24.56 -2.96
C ASN A 216 9.95 -23.07 -3.17
N GLY A 217 10.18 -22.32 -2.08
CA GLY A 217 10.43 -20.88 -2.13
C GLY A 217 9.16 -20.01 -2.25
N ASN A 218 7.96 -20.56 -2.05
CA ASN A 218 6.74 -19.77 -2.09
C ASN A 218 6.44 -19.14 -0.72
N SER A 219 5.89 -17.93 -0.72
CA SER A 219 5.32 -17.32 0.49
C SER A 219 4.06 -18.09 0.91
N VAL A 220 4.02 -18.48 2.18
CA VAL A 220 2.89 -19.19 2.79
C VAL A 220 2.69 -18.69 4.22
N PHE A 221 1.51 -18.87 4.79
CA PHE A 221 1.31 -18.65 6.22
C PHE A 221 2.03 -19.74 7.04
N ALA A 222 2.46 -19.39 8.25
CA ALA A 222 3.30 -20.27 9.07
C ALA A 222 2.57 -21.50 9.58
N THR A 223 1.24 -21.42 9.75
CA THR A 223 0.43 -22.53 10.28
C THR A 223 -0.77 -22.83 9.38
N PRO A 224 -1.29 -24.08 9.37
CA PRO A 224 -2.49 -24.42 8.64
C PRO A 224 -3.73 -23.63 9.07
N GLU A 225 -3.79 -23.21 10.33
CA GLU A 225 -4.89 -22.39 10.88
C GLU A 225 -4.86 -21.00 10.26
N GLN A 226 -3.70 -20.37 10.20
CA GLN A 226 -3.52 -19.06 9.52
C GLN A 226 -3.87 -19.16 8.05
N GLN A 227 -3.42 -20.21 7.37
CA GLN A 227 -3.75 -20.45 5.97
C GLN A 227 -5.26 -20.61 5.76
N ALA A 228 -5.96 -21.36 6.62
CA ALA A 228 -7.40 -21.57 6.52
C ALA A 228 -8.18 -20.26 6.75
N ILE A 229 -7.76 -19.43 7.69
CA ILE A 229 -8.32 -18.08 7.91
C ILE A 229 -8.11 -17.24 6.66
N ALA A 230 -6.87 -17.12 6.18
CA ALA A 230 -6.54 -16.31 5.03
C ALA A 230 -7.31 -16.75 3.77
N ASP A 231 -7.42 -18.05 3.52
CA ASP A 231 -8.19 -18.60 2.39
C ASP A 231 -9.67 -18.21 2.45
N SER A 232 -10.25 -18.10 3.65
CA SER A 232 -11.68 -17.76 3.81
C SER A 232 -11.97 -16.29 3.45
N TYR A 233 -10.96 -15.42 3.51
CA TYR A 233 -11.08 -13.99 3.19
C TYR A 233 -10.36 -13.59 1.90
N GLY A 234 -9.69 -14.51 1.22
CA GLY A 234 -8.89 -14.22 0.03
C GLY A 234 -7.61 -13.43 0.32
N VAL A 235 -7.12 -13.46 1.56
CA VAL A 235 -5.91 -12.75 2.00
C VAL A 235 -4.67 -13.57 1.62
N VAL A 236 -3.62 -12.87 1.15
CA VAL A 236 -2.37 -13.52 0.72
C VAL A 236 -1.23 -13.26 1.69
N PRO A 237 -0.27 -14.18 1.83
CA PRO A 237 0.86 -14.03 2.74
C PRO A 237 1.90 -13.02 2.22
N GLY A 238 2.55 -12.28 3.12
CA GLY A 238 3.62 -11.35 2.79
C GLY A 238 3.19 -10.15 1.96
N HIS A 239 1.97 -9.67 2.17
CA HIS A 239 1.36 -8.62 1.38
C HIS A 239 0.82 -7.48 2.26
N ALA A 240 0.85 -6.25 1.75
CA ALA A 240 0.37 -5.08 2.45
C ALA A 240 -1.01 -4.66 1.93
N TYR A 241 -1.87 -4.22 2.84
CA TYR A 241 -3.24 -3.78 2.60
C TYR A 241 -3.47 -2.41 3.24
N GLY A 242 -4.15 -1.49 2.56
CA GLY A 242 -4.68 -0.29 3.20
C GLY A 242 -5.81 -0.64 4.18
N VAL A 243 -5.83 -0.03 5.36
CA VAL A 243 -6.96 -0.19 6.28
C VAL A 243 -8.01 0.86 5.93
N ARG A 244 -9.18 0.43 5.44
CA ARG A 244 -10.24 1.32 5.02
C ARG A 244 -11.09 1.80 6.20
N GLU A 245 -11.53 0.87 7.01
CA GLU A 245 -12.37 1.14 8.18
C GLU A 245 -12.32 0.00 9.19
N VAL A 246 -12.70 0.28 10.42
CA VAL A 246 -13.07 -0.71 11.41
C VAL A 246 -14.55 -0.52 11.78
N VAL A 247 -15.26 -1.62 12.06
CA VAL A 247 -16.70 -1.63 12.26
C VAL A 247 -17.03 -2.40 13.52
N ARG A 248 -17.74 -1.77 14.46
CA ARG A 248 -18.11 -2.44 15.71
C ARG A 248 -19.24 -3.45 15.48
N ALA A 249 -19.30 -4.46 16.31
CA ALA A 249 -20.42 -5.40 16.34
C ALA A 249 -21.76 -4.65 16.45
N GLY A 250 -22.68 -4.95 15.53
CA GLY A 250 -23.99 -4.31 15.41
C GLY A 250 -24.05 -3.10 14.48
N GLU A 251 -22.93 -2.57 14.01
CA GLU A 251 -22.87 -1.53 13.00
C GLU A 251 -22.93 -2.10 11.58
N THR A 252 -23.18 -1.28 10.59
CA THR A 252 -23.23 -1.67 9.17
C THR A 252 -22.01 -1.17 8.41
N TYR A 253 -21.57 -1.95 7.44
CA TYR A 253 -20.55 -1.59 6.47
C TYR A 253 -20.95 -2.07 5.08
N VAL A 254 -20.29 -1.54 4.05
CA VAL A 254 -20.43 -2.04 2.68
C VAL A 254 -19.36 -3.11 2.45
N ASP A 255 -19.79 -4.34 2.22
CA ASP A 255 -18.88 -5.43 1.88
C ASP A 255 -18.14 -5.11 0.56
N PRO A 256 -16.81 -5.07 0.58
CA PRO A 256 -16.04 -4.56 -0.55
C PRO A 256 -16.14 -5.44 -1.80
N ASN A 257 -16.42 -6.75 -1.63
CA ASN A 257 -16.48 -7.70 -2.74
C ASN A 257 -17.87 -7.78 -3.38
N THR A 258 -18.92 -7.52 -2.59
CA THR A 258 -20.31 -7.65 -3.05
C THR A 258 -20.99 -6.29 -3.27
N GLY A 259 -20.48 -5.22 -2.68
CA GLY A 259 -21.10 -3.90 -2.68
C GLY A 259 -22.40 -3.83 -1.87
N GLN A 260 -22.68 -4.85 -1.04
CA GLN A 260 -23.90 -4.92 -0.23
C GLN A 260 -23.64 -4.39 1.17
N GLU A 261 -24.66 -3.73 1.73
CA GLU A 261 -24.66 -3.33 3.13
C GLU A 261 -24.87 -4.56 4.03
N VAL A 262 -23.96 -4.76 4.97
CA VAL A 262 -23.93 -5.91 5.90
C VAL A 262 -23.84 -5.40 7.33
N THR A 263 -24.58 -6.00 8.25
CA THR A 263 -24.44 -5.74 9.69
C THR A 263 -23.35 -6.63 10.27
N ALA A 264 -22.36 -6.04 10.90
CA ALA A 264 -21.25 -6.75 11.55
C ALA A 264 -21.77 -7.58 12.75
N ALA A 265 -21.50 -8.87 12.75
CA ALA A 265 -21.84 -9.74 13.88
C ALA A 265 -20.82 -9.62 15.03
N GLU A 266 -19.59 -9.26 14.71
CA GLU A 266 -18.44 -9.08 15.59
C GLU A 266 -17.70 -7.80 15.17
N ASP A 267 -16.69 -7.38 15.93
CA ASP A 267 -15.82 -6.28 15.52
C ASP A 267 -15.06 -6.69 14.25
N MET A 268 -15.13 -5.86 13.21
CA MET A 268 -14.60 -6.13 11.87
C MET A 268 -13.53 -5.12 11.49
N ILE A 269 -12.63 -5.53 10.61
CA ILE A 269 -11.70 -4.65 9.89
C ILE A 269 -11.89 -4.85 8.39
N VAL A 270 -11.95 -3.75 7.65
CA VAL A 270 -12.08 -3.74 6.20
C VAL A 270 -10.76 -3.25 5.60
N LEU A 271 -10.21 -4.05 4.72
CA LEU A 271 -8.88 -3.91 4.16
C LEU A 271 -8.96 -3.84 2.64
N GLU A 272 -8.26 -2.89 2.07
CA GLU A 272 -8.21 -2.64 0.64
C GLU A 272 -6.90 -3.17 0.06
N ASN A 273 -7.03 -4.05 -0.93
CA ASN A 273 -5.90 -4.66 -1.59
C ASN A 273 -5.40 -3.74 -2.72
N PRO A 274 -4.11 -3.36 -2.74
CA PRO A 274 -3.57 -2.49 -3.79
C PRO A 274 -3.64 -3.10 -5.20
N TRP A 275 -4.05 -4.36 -5.35
CA TRP A 275 -4.35 -4.95 -6.67
C TRP A 275 -5.63 -4.38 -7.32
N GLY A 276 -6.43 -3.61 -6.56
CA GLY A 276 -7.75 -3.12 -6.99
C GLY A 276 -8.81 -4.22 -7.06
N SER A 277 -8.59 -5.31 -6.35
CA SER A 277 -9.52 -6.46 -6.23
C SER A 277 -9.10 -7.35 -5.06
N ASN A 278 -10.01 -8.22 -4.61
CA ASN A 278 -9.79 -9.11 -3.47
C ASN A 278 -9.55 -8.34 -2.16
N ASP A 279 -10.36 -7.33 -1.93
CA ASP A 279 -10.44 -6.66 -0.64
C ASP A 279 -10.98 -7.61 0.43
N ALA A 280 -10.63 -7.36 1.69
CA ALA A 280 -11.06 -8.25 2.78
C ALA A 280 -11.88 -7.49 3.82
N ALA A 281 -13.02 -8.06 4.19
CA ALA A 281 -13.76 -7.68 5.39
C ALA A 281 -13.72 -8.87 6.35
N MET A 282 -12.96 -8.76 7.43
CA MET A 282 -12.69 -9.88 8.31
C MET A 282 -12.91 -9.53 9.79
N THR A 283 -13.14 -10.53 10.63
CA THR A 283 -13.22 -10.29 12.07
C THR A 283 -11.89 -9.77 12.60
N PHE A 284 -11.94 -8.92 13.62
CA PHE A 284 -10.71 -8.38 14.22
C PHE A 284 -9.83 -9.50 14.83
N ALA A 285 -10.45 -10.57 15.32
CA ALA A 285 -9.72 -11.73 15.84
C ALA A 285 -8.96 -12.48 14.72
N ASP A 286 -9.59 -12.68 13.56
CA ASP A 286 -8.94 -13.31 12.41
C ASP A 286 -7.85 -12.42 11.81
N TYR A 287 -8.06 -11.10 11.78
CA TYR A 287 -7.04 -10.13 11.43
C TYR A 287 -5.80 -10.28 12.31
N GLN A 288 -5.95 -10.31 13.63
CA GLN A 288 -4.83 -10.50 14.55
C GLN A 288 -4.09 -11.84 14.38
N ALA A 289 -4.77 -12.84 13.84
CA ALA A 289 -4.17 -14.16 13.60
C ALA A 289 -3.28 -14.21 12.35
N VAL A 290 -3.56 -13.40 11.33
CA VAL A 290 -2.88 -13.49 10.02
C VAL A 290 -2.03 -12.27 9.66
N TYR A 291 -2.26 -11.12 10.31
CA TYR A 291 -1.40 -9.94 10.16
C TYR A 291 -0.36 -9.86 11.29
N TYR A 292 0.79 -9.28 11.01
CA TYR A 292 1.85 -9.16 12.02
C TYR A 292 2.24 -7.72 12.32
N GLN A 293 2.08 -6.81 11.36
CA GLN A 293 2.50 -5.42 11.49
C GLN A 293 1.39 -4.47 11.05
N LEU A 294 1.20 -3.43 11.83
CA LEU A 294 0.39 -2.26 11.51
C LEU A 294 1.31 -1.05 11.38
N ASN A 295 1.12 -0.27 10.33
CA ASN A 295 1.86 0.96 10.10
C ASN A 295 0.86 2.11 10.02
N SER A 296 1.17 3.23 10.66
CA SER A 296 0.30 4.41 10.65
C SER A 296 1.10 5.71 10.60
N ALA A 297 0.52 6.71 9.96
CA ALA A 297 1.07 8.06 9.91
C ALA A 297 -0.06 9.09 9.89
N PRO A 298 0.03 10.20 10.66
CA PRO A 298 -0.91 11.29 10.53
C PRO A 298 -0.81 11.92 9.14
N THR A 299 -1.94 12.22 8.50
CA THR A 299 -1.96 12.88 7.19
C THR A 299 -1.94 14.40 7.30
N SER A 300 -2.27 14.93 8.48
CA SER A 300 -2.18 16.35 8.81
C SER A 300 -1.16 16.57 9.93
N PRO A 301 -0.29 17.60 9.82
CA PRO A 301 0.71 17.90 10.85
C PRO A 301 0.11 18.43 12.14
#